data_4c52657adf8cf99dda3e7d5d15eae9fd
#
_entry.id   4c52657adf8cf99dda3e7d5d15eae9fd
#
_cell.length_a   1.000
_cell.length_b   1.000
_cell.length_c   1.000
_cell.angle_alpha   90.00
_cell.angle_beta   90.00
_cell.angle_gamma   90.00
#
_symmetry.space_group_name_H-M   'P 1'
#
loop_
_entity.id
_entity.type
_entity.pdbx_description
1 polymer ?
#
loop_
_entity_poly.entity_id
_entity_poly.type
_entity_poly.pdbx_seq_one_letter_code
_entity_poly.pdbx_strand_id
1 'polypeptide(L)'
;MAKEEDRDIGENGEDIAVVLIGHGSTLPYNKEVLEELRRRIELRGIFKAVRVAFMQLNSPSIEEVLRNLAKDGLQKIVAQPVFLADGAHTTEDIPEKLKVAFEGAWEDIGDDVKLIYAKPIGEDDRIVDILLDRVKEAVEGELIRMEQSL
;
A
#
# COMPACT_ATOMS: atom_id res chain seq x y z
N MET A 1 10.50 17.59 4.67
CA MET A 1 10.43 16.55 3.64
C MET A 1 11.52 15.51 3.90
N ALA A 2 11.20 14.25 3.82
CA ALA A 2 12.18 13.21 4.05
C ALA A 2 13.27 13.26 2.98
N LYS A 3 14.50 13.08 3.39
CA LYS A 3 15.64 13.07 2.48
C LYS A 3 15.70 11.75 1.73
N GLU A 4 16.38 11.73 0.60
CA GLU A 4 16.54 10.50 -0.18
C GLU A 4 17.16 9.38 0.64
N GLU A 5 18.14 9.70 1.46
CA GLU A 5 18.80 8.74 2.33
C GLU A 5 17.86 8.08 3.34
N ASP A 6 16.78 8.78 3.72
CA ASP A 6 15.77 8.23 4.62
C ASP A 6 14.90 7.18 3.92
N ARG A 7 15.03 7.09 2.62
CA ARG A 7 14.30 6.14 1.78
C ARG A 7 15.22 5.08 1.20
N ASP A 8 16.45 5.04 1.65
CA ASP A 8 17.39 4.02 1.21
C ASP A 8 16.99 2.68 1.83
N ILE A 9 16.53 1.80 0.99
CA ILE A 9 16.15 0.45 1.37
C ILE A 9 17.26 -0.56 1.12
N GLY A 10 18.49 -0.06 0.94
CA GLY A 10 19.66 -0.86 0.68
C GLY A 10 19.86 -1.15 -0.80
N GLU A 11 20.85 -1.98 -1.08
CA GLU A 11 21.29 -2.26 -2.44
C GLU A 11 20.27 -3.03 -3.28
N ASN A 12 19.25 -3.62 -2.66
CA ASN A 12 18.34 -4.56 -3.30
C ASN A 12 16.95 -3.99 -3.58
N GLY A 13 16.77 -2.66 -3.49
CA GLY A 13 15.48 -2.05 -3.77
C GLY A 13 14.98 -2.36 -5.17
N GLU A 14 15.86 -2.33 -6.15
CA GLU A 14 15.53 -2.59 -7.54
C GLU A 14 15.16 -4.05 -7.84
N ASP A 15 15.33 -4.96 -6.87
CA ASP A 15 14.89 -6.33 -6.98
C ASP A 15 13.54 -6.57 -6.30
N ILE A 16 13.00 -5.57 -5.65
CA ILE A 16 11.80 -5.67 -4.84
C ILE A 16 10.57 -5.23 -5.62
N ALA A 17 9.52 -6.03 -5.55
CA ALA A 17 8.19 -5.61 -5.93
C ALA A 17 7.42 -5.23 -4.68
N VAL A 18 6.82 -4.04 -4.67
CA VAL A 18 5.98 -3.56 -3.57
C VAL A 18 4.53 -3.70 -3.96
N VAL A 19 3.73 -4.26 -3.07
CA VAL A 19 2.28 -4.35 -3.23
C VAL A 19 1.63 -3.51 -2.14
N LEU A 20 1.02 -2.40 -2.52
CA LEU A 20 0.23 -1.59 -1.60
C LEU A 20 -1.13 -2.24 -1.44
N ILE A 21 -1.53 -2.55 -0.21
CA ILE A 21 -2.79 -3.24 0.05
C ILE A 21 -3.79 -2.28 0.67
N GLY A 22 -4.93 -2.12 0.00
CA GLY A 22 -6.04 -1.34 0.50
C GLY A 22 -7.19 -2.22 0.93
N HIS A 23 -8.10 -1.65 1.72
CA HIS A 23 -9.28 -2.35 2.18
C HIS A 23 -10.23 -2.67 1.03
N GLY A 24 -10.41 -1.72 0.12
CA GLY A 24 -11.44 -1.77 -0.91
C GLY A 24 -12.73 -1.11 -0.44
N SER A 25 -13.52 -0.65 -1.39
CA SER A 25 -14.75 0.07 -1.13
C SER A 25 -15.66 0.03 -2.34
N THR A 26 -16.97 0.13 -2.13
CA THR A 26 -17.92 0.32 -3.23
C THR A 26 -17.78 1.72 -3.84
N LEU A 27 -17.16 2.67 -3.11
CA LEU A 27 -16.87 4.01 -3.62
C LEU A 27 -15.46 4.03 -4.21
N PRO A 28 -15.20 4.90 -5.20
CA PRO A 28 -13.93 4.88 -5.93
C PRO A 28 -12.74 5.48 -5.17
N TYR A 29 -12.98 6.18 -4.07
CA TYR A 29 -11.96 7.04 -3.44
C TYR A 29 -10.76 6.29 -2.89
N ASN A 30 -10.99 5.14 -2.27
CA ASN A 30 -9.88 4.33 -1.74
C ASN A 30 -8.95 3.88 -2.86
N LYS A 31 -9.52 3.39 -3.95
CA LYS A 31 -8.75 2.95 -5.10
C LYS A 31 -7.99 4.10 -5.75
N GLU A 32 -8.63 5.25 -5.91
CA GLU A 32 -8.01 6.43 -6.50
C GLU A 32 -6.79 6.90 -5.69
N VAL A 33 -6.91 6.93 -4.37
CA VAL A 33 -5.81 7.34 -3.50
C VAL A 33 -4.66 6.33 -3.59
N LEU A 34 -4.96 5.04 -3.52
CA LEU A 34 -3.91 4.02 -3.61
C LEU A 34 -3.20 4.05 -4.96
N GLU A 35 -3.93 4.22 -6.05
CA GLU A 35 -3.34 4.32 -7.39
C GLU A 35 -2.43 5.55 -7.51
N GLU A 36 -2.81 6.67 -6.92
CA GLU A 36 -1.98 7.87 -6.94
C GLU A 36 -0.72 7.69 -6.08
N LEU A 37 -0.85 7.06 -4.92
CA LEU A 37 0.31 6.74 -4.08
C LEU A 37 1.26 5.78 -4.81
N ARG A 38 0.71 4.75 -5.46
CA ARG A 38 1.51 3.84 -6.28
C ARG A 38 2.29 4.60 -7.34
N ARG A 39 1.62 5.47 -8.07
CA ARG A 39 2.24 6.25 -9.15
C ARG A 39 3.41 7.09 -8.61
N ARG A 40 3.22 7.75 -7.48
CA ARG A 40 4.25 8.59 -6.87
C ARG A 40 5.45 7.78 -6.37
N ILE A 41 5.19 6.61 -5.82
CA ILE A 41 6.28 5.71 -5.40
C ILE A 41 7.04 5.20 -6.62
N GLU A 42 6.32 4.80 -7.66
CA GLU A 42 6.93 4.31 -8.90
C GLU A 42 7.83 5.35 -9.55
N LEU A 43 7.41 6.62 -9.53
CA LEU A 43 8.20 7.73 -10.09
C LEU A 43 9.53 7.94 -9.37
N ARG A 44 9.67 7.45 -8.16
CA ARG A 44 10.95 7.54 -7.45
C ARG A 44 11.99 6.56 -7.96
N GLY A 45 11.59 5.56 -8.73
CA GLY A 45 12.50 4.63 -9.37
C GLY A 45 13.30 3.74 -8.42
N ILE A 46 12.79 3.48 -7.23
CA ILE A 46 13.49 2.70 -6.21
C ILE A 46 13.24 1.20 -6.39
N PHE A 47 12.01 0.82 -6.74
CA PHE A 47 11.58 -0.58 -6.77
C PHE A 47 11.46 -1.11 -8.20
N LYS A 48 11.58 -2.41 -8.33
CA LYS A 48 11.40 -3.07 -9.63
C LYS A 48 9.95 -2.98 -10.11
N ALA A 49 9.00 -3.09 -9.21
CA ALA A 49 7.59 -2.97 -9.52
C ALA A 49 6.84 -2.41 -8.32
N VAL A 50 5.79 -1.65 -8.58
CA VAL A 50 4.87 -1.15 -7.55
C VAL A 50 3.46 -1.45 -8.02
N ARG A 51 2.71 -2.16 -7.22
CA ARG A 51 1.35 -2.59 -7.53
C ARG A 51 0.41 -2.22 -6.40
N VAL A 52 -0.88 -2.17 -6.71
CA VAL A 52 -1.93 -2.09 -5.68
C VAL A 52 -2.73 -3.38 -5.70
N ALA A 53 -3.25 -3.75 -4.54
CA ALA A 53 -4.17 -4.86 -4.40
C ALA A 53 -5.20 -4.51 -3.33
N PHE A 54 -6.35 -5.14 -3.40
CA PHE A 54 -7.44 -4.86 -2.46
C PHE A 54 -7.89 -6.14 -1.78
N MET A 55 -8.24 -6.00 -0.51
CA MET A 55 -8.78 -7.13 0.25
C MET A 55 -10.10 -7.61 -0.32
N GLN A 56 -10.93 -6.68 -0.75
CA GLN A 56 -12.29 -6.95 -1.21
C GLN A 56 -12.81 -5.80 -2.08
N LEU A 57 -13.91 -6.02 -2.75
CA LEU A 57 -14.72 -5.03 -3.48
C LEU A 57 -14.07 -4.37 -4.69
N ASN A 58 -12.78 -4.19 -4.70
CA ASN A 58 -12.06 -3.60 -5.84
C ASN A 58 -11.09 -4.61 -6.44
N SER A 59 -10.76 -4.37 -7.69
CA SER A 59 -9.77 -5.14 -8.43
C SER A 59 -8.52 -4.29 -8.64
N PRO A 60 -7.33 -4.87 -8.68
CA PRO A 60 -7.08 -6.30 -8.56
C PRO A 60 -7.11 -6.81 -7.12
N SER A 61 -7.39 -8.08 -6.95
CA SER A 61 -7.30 -8.74 -5.66
C SER A 61 -5.85 -9.06 -5.30
N ILE A 62 -5.61 -9.38 -4.06
CA ILE A 62 -4.28 -9.81 -3.60
C ILE A 62 -3.81 -11.02 -4.41
N GLU A 63 -4.70 -12.00 -4.62
CA GLU A 63 -4.36 -13.20 -5.38
C GLU A 63 -3.97 -12.88 -6.82
N GLU A 64 -4.71 -12.02 -7.50
CA GLU A 64 -4.39 -11.64 -8.87
C GLU A 64 -3.02 -10.98 -8.98
N VAL A 65 -2.71 -10.06 -8.07
CA VAL A 65 -1.44 -9.35 -8.09
C VAL A 65 -0.27 -10.28 -7.85
N LEU A 66 -0.36 -11.16 -6.85
CA LEU A 66 0.71 -12.11 -6.57
C LEU A 66 0.90 -13.08 -7.73
N ARG A 67 -0.18 -13.54 -8.33
CA ARG A 67 -0.09 -14.42 -9.51
C ARG A 67 0.62 -13.74 -10.67
N ASN A 68 0.32 -12.48 -10.92
CA ASN A 68 0.97 -11.73 -12.00
C ASN A 68 2.45 -11.48 -11.71
N LEU A 69 2.80 -11.15 -10.47
CA LEU A 69 4.20 -10.98 -10.09
C LEU A 69 4.99 -12.29 -10.23
N ALA A 70 4.37 -13.41 -9.88
CA ALA A 70 4.99 -14.72 -10.04
C ALA A 70 5.28 -15.00 -11.53
N LYS A 71 4.34 -14.73 -12.40
CA LYS A 71 4.53 -14.89 -13.86
C LYS A 71 5.64 -14.01 -14.39
N ASP A 72 5.80 -12.82 -13.83
CA ASP A 72 6.85 -11.89 -14.22
C ASP A 72 8.22 -12.22 -13.60
N GLY A 73 8.29 -13.29 -12.82
CA GLY A 73 9.53 -13.77 -12.24
C GLY A 73 10.03 -13.00 -11.03
N LEU A 74 9.18 -12.22 -10.37
CA LEU A 74 9.55 -11.48 -9.17
C LEU A 74 9.77 -12.45 -8.02
N GLN A 75 10.90 -12.31 -7.33
CA GLN A 75 11.29 -13.22 -6.26
C GLN A 75 11.30 -12.59 -4.87
N LYS A 76 11.13 -11.28 -4.79
CA LYS A 76 11.12 -10.58 -3.51
C LYS A 76 9.98 -9.58 -3.50
N ILE A 77 8.98 -9.87 -2.71
CA ILE A 77 7.76 -9.09 -2.64
C ILE A 77 7.59 -8.54 -1.24
N VAL A 78 7.32 -7.25 -1.14
CA VAL A 78 6.95 -6.61 0.12
C VAL A 78 5.49 -6.19 0.01
N ALA A 79 4.66 -6.73 0.88
CA ALA A 79 3.26 -6.35 0.99
C ALA A 79 3.13 -5.27 2.06
N GLN A 80 2.70 -4.09 1.65
CA GLN A 80 2.56 -2.93 2.51
C GLN A 80 1.09 -2.60 2.72
N PRO A 81 0.53 -2.87 3.90
CA PRO A 81 -0.85 -2.46 4.16
C PRO A 81 -0.93 -0.94 4.29
N VAL A 82 -1.84 -0.34 3.55
CA VAL A 82 -2.04 1.11 3.59
C VAL A 82 -3.20 1.39 4.53
N PHE A 83 -2.92 1.21 5.83
CA PHE A 83 -3.84 1.39 6.94
C PHE A 83 -3.12 2.18 8.01
N LEU A 84 -3.85 3.00 8.75
CA LEU A 84 -3.23 3.80 9.81
C LEU A 84 -2.75 2.94 10.98
N ALA A 85 -3.49 1.92 11.36
CA ALA A 85 -3.20 1.13 12.54
C ALA A 85 -3.51 -0.34 12.29
N ASP A 86 -3.00 -1.19 13.17
CA ASP A 86 -3.37 -2.59 13.19
C ASP A 86 -4.82 -2.78 13.62
N GLY A 87 -5.43 -3.83 13.11
CA GLY A 87 -6.77 -4.26 13.44
C GLY A 87 -6.93 -5.69 12.95
N ALA A 88 -8.16 -6.21 12.95
CA ALA A 88 -8.42 -7.59 12.50
C ALA A 88 -7.94 -7.80 11.05
N HIS A 89 -8.13 -6.82 10.18
CA HIS A 89 -7.73 -6.93 8.78
C HIS A 89 -6.22 -7.08 8.63
N THR A 90 -5.43 -6.26 9.34
CA THR A 90 -3.97 -6.27 9.19
C THR A 90 -3.30 -7.42 9.95
N THR A 91 -3.90 -7.88 11.05
CA THR A 91 -3.30 -8.93 11.88
C THR A 91 -3.75 -10.33 11.50
N GLU A 92 -4.91 -10.47 10.89
CA GLU A 92 -5.50 -11.78 10.57
C GLU A 92 -5.83 -11.94 9.09
N ASP A 93 -6.69 -11.09 8.54
CA ASP A 93 -7.26 -11.29 7.21
C ASP A 93 -6.24 -11.14 6.08
N ILE A 94 -5.45 -10.08 6.10
CA ILE A 94 -4.45 -9.85 5.05
C ILE A 94 -3.34 -10.90 5.11
N PRO A 95 -2.76 -11.21 6.28
CA PRO A 95 -1.76 -12.28 6.36
C PRO A 95 -2.28 -13.62 5.84
N GLU A 96 -3.52 -13.98 6.16
CA GLU A 96 -4.13 -15.21 5.69
C GLU A 96 -4.27 -15.21 4.16
N LYS A 97 -4.80 -14.13 3.59
CA LYS A 97 -4.95 -13.99 2.14
C LYS A 97 -3.61 -14.02 1.42
N LEU A 98 -2.61 -13.37 1.98
CA LEU A 98 -1.26 -13.38 1.42
C LEU A 98 -0.66 -14.77 1.43
N LYS A 99 -0.81 -15.49 2.51
CA LYS A 99 -0.29 -16.86 2.63
C LYS A 99 -0.90 -17.78 1.57
N VAL A 100 -2.21 -17.78 1.46
CA VAL A 100 -2.93 -18.61 0.48
C VAL A 100 -2.54 -18.24 -0.95
N ALA A 101 -2.53 -16.95 -1.25
CA ALA A 101 -2.19 -16.48 -2.59
C ALA A 101 -0.73 -16.76 -2.94
N PHE A 102 0.18 -16.59 -1.98
CA PHE A 102 1.59 -16.88 -2.17
C PHE A 102 1.82 -18.36 -2.48
N GLU A 103 1.24 -19.24 -1.71
CA GLU A 103 1.39 -20.68 -1.92
C GLU A 103 0.87 -21.08 -3.31
N GLY A 104 -0.27 -20.54 -3.74
CA GLY A 104 -0.83 -20.83 -5.06
C GLY A 104 -0.02 -20.25 -6.21
N ALA A 105 0.52 -19.05 -6.05
CA ALA A 105 1.23 -18.35 -7.13
C ALA A 105 2.63 -18.92 -7.40
N TRP A 106 3.32 -19.40 -6.38
CA TRP A 106 4.70 -19.87 -6.48
C TRP A 106 4.87 -21.36 -6.23
N GLU A 107 3.82 -22.13 -6.31
CA GLU A 107 3.83 -23.56 -6.04
C GLU A 107 4.96 -24.31 -6.77
N ASP A 108 5.22 -23.94 -8.02
CA ASP A 108 6.20 -24.64 -8.88
C ASP A 108 7.51 -23.87 -9.08
N ILE A 109 7.72 -22.73 -8.39
CA ILE A 109 8.83 -21.84 -8.73
C ILE A 109 10.06 -22.03 -7.83
N GLY A 110 9.92 -22.76 -6.72
CA GLY A 110 11.06 -23.05 -5.86
C GLY A 110 11.15 -22.17 -4.62
N ASP A 111 12.25 -22.38 -3.87
CA ASP A 111 12.37 -21.89 -2.49
C ASP A 111 12.95 -20.49 -2.34
N ASP A 112 13.33 -19.83 -3.45
CA ASP A 112 14.04 -18.55 -3.37
C ASP A 112 13.14 -17.33 -3.33
N VAL A 113 11.82 -17.50 -3.38
CA VAL A 113 10.87 -16.41 -3.36
C VAL A 113 10.53 -16.02 -1.92
N LYS A 114 10.58 -14.73 -1.64
CA LYS A 114 10.31 -14.20 -0.31
C LYS A 114 9.14 -13.22 -0.36
N LEU A 115 8.19 -13.42 0.54
CA LEU A 115 7.09 -12.50 0.78
C LEU A 115 7.27 -11.92 2.19
N ILE A 116 7.40 -10.60 2.24
CA ILE A 116 7.60 -9.87 3.50
C ILE A 116 6.37 -9.00 3.72
N TYR A 117 5.82 -9.07 4.92
CA TYR A 117 4.67 -8.26 5.30
C TYR A 117 5.13 -7.09 6.16
N ALA A 118 4.93 -5.87 5.66
CA ALA A 118 5.35 -4.66 6.36
C ALA A 118 4.30 -4.23 7.38
N LYS A 119 4.72 -3.40 8.32
CA LYS A 119 3.81 -2.82 9.32
C LYS A 119 2.88 -1.81 8.64
N PRO A 120 1.69 -1.57 9.21
CA PRO A 120 0.85 -0.47 8.76
C PRO A 120 1.53 0.88 9.02
N ILE A 121 0.90 1.96 8.59
CA ILE A 121 1.50 3.30 8.65
C ILE A 121 1.86 3.70 10.09
N GLY A 122 0.93 3.56 11.02
CA GLY A 122 1.16 3.89 12.42
C GLY A 122 1.30 5.39 12.70
N GLU A 123 1.77 5.69 13.89
CA GLU A 123 2.06 7.05 14.30
C GLU A 123 3.40 7.51 13.71
N ASP A 124 3.39 8.66 13.07
CA ASP A 124 4.56 9.25 12.44
C ASP A 124 4.34 10.76 12.33
N ASP A 125 5.39 11.54 12.57
CA ASP A 125 5.28 12.99 12.51
C ASP A 125 4.85 13.52 11.15
N ARG A 126 5.14 12.79 10.09
CA ARG A 126 4.69 13.18 8.73
C ARG A 126 3.18 13.07 8.61
N ILE A 127 2.56 12.11 9.31
CA ILE A 127 1.10 12.02 9.39
C ILE A 127 0.54 13.18 10.20
N VAL A 128 1.22 13.57 11.28
CA VAL A 128 0.82 14.75 12.05
C VAL A 128 0.77 15.97 11.15
N ASP A 129 1.80 16.20 10.34
CA ASP A 129 1.83 17.32 9.42
C ASP A 129 0.69 17.29 8.42
N ILE A 130 0.38 16.12 7.88
CA ILE A 130 -0.75 15.97 6.95
C ILE A 130 -2.07 16.36 7.65
N LEU A 131 -2.28 15.87 8.86
CA LEU A 131 -3.50 16.18 9.61
C LEU A 131 -3.61 17.67 9.92
N LEU A 132 -2.50 18.31 10.28
CA LEU A 132 -2.48 19.74 10.54
C LEU A 132 -2.81 20.53 9.27
N ASP A 133 -2.32 20.11 8.12
CA ASP A 133 -2.67 20.73 6.84
C ASP A 133 -4.16 20.61 6.56
N ARG A 134 -4.76 19.46 6.82
CA ARG A 134 -6.20 19.26 6.61
C ARG A 134 -7.03 20.14 7.51
N VAL A 135 -6.62 20.29 8.78
CA VAL A 135 -7.29 21.17 9.73
C VAL A 135 -7.21 22.61 9.25
N LYS A 136 -6.05 23.04 8.81
CA LYS A 136 -5.85 24.39 8.29
C LYS A 136 -6.73 24.68 7.08
N GLU A 137 -6.75 23.77 6.13
CA GLU A 137 -7.59 23.87 4.94
C GLU A 137 -9.07 23.98 5.33
N ALA A 138 -9.51 23.19 6.29
CA ALA A 138 -10.88 23.18 6.76
C ALA A 138 -11.26 24.52 7.38
N VAL A 139 -10.40 25.07 8.23
CA VAL A 139 -10.64 26.35 8.87
C VAL A 139 -10.72 27.48 7.84
N GLU A 140 -9.81 27.49 6.88
CA GLU A 140 -9.75 28.57 5.89
C GLU A 140 -10.85 28.47 4.82
N GLY A 141 -11.24 27.28 4.42
CA GLY A 141 -12.14 27.07 3.30
C GLY A 141 -13.53 26.61 3.65
N GLU A 142 -13.68 25.76 4.66
CA GLU A 142 -14.93 25.06 4.92
C GLU A 142 -15.82 25.74 5.96
N LEU A 143 -15.26 26.60 6.79
CA LEU A 143 -16.03 27.26 7.84
C LEU A 143 -17.25 28.00 7.29
N ILE A 144 -17.05 28.75 6.22
CA ILE A 144 -18.14 29.52 5.59
C ILE A 144 -19.23 28.58 5.08
N ARG A 145 -18.84 27.47 4.46
CA ARG A 145 -19.79 26.51 3.93
C ARG A 145 -20.60 25.82 5.04
N MET A 146 -19.97 25.49 6.15
CA MET A 146 -20.65 24.90 7.30
C MET A 146 -21.67 25.87 7.90
N GLU A 147 -21.34 27.14 8.02
CA GLU A 147 -22.26 28.18 8.50
C GLU A 147 -23.48 28.32 7.60
N GLN A 148 -23.29 28.21 6.29
CA GLN A 148 -24.41 28.29 5.35
C GLN A 148 -25.32 27.06 5.41
N SER A 149 -24.79 25.91 5.82
CA SER A 149 -25.54 24.66 5.93
C SER A 149 -26.41 24.60 7.17
N LEU A 150 -26.13 25.40 8.18
CA LEU A 150 -26.88 25.46 9.41
C LEU A 150 -28.04 26.46 9.31
#